data_3094806e4a211c4d90fe931108a312ed
#
_entry.id   3094806e4a211c4d90fe931108a312ed
#
_cell.length_a   1.000
_cell.length_b   1.000
_cell.length_c   1.000
_cell.angle_alpha   90.00
_cell.angle_beta   90.00
_cell.angle_gamma   90.00
#
_symmetry.space_group_name_H-M   'P 1'
#
loop_
_entity.id
_entity.type
_entity.pdbx_description
1 polymer ?
#
loop_
_entity_poly.entity_id
_entity_poly.type
_entity_poly.pdbx_seq_one_letter_code
_entity_poly.pdbx_strand_id
1 'polypeptide(L)'
;MKILIVEDETAAYENLVEIISEIEPESEIAGLTESITQTVRWLKNNPMPDLILMDIHLSDGSALAIFDKMEIETPVIFTTAYDEYAIEAFRVNSIDYLLKPIKTE
;
A
#
# COMPACT_ATOMS: atom_id res chain seq x y z
N MET A 1 4.08 14.75 -3.43
CA MET A 1 3.08 13.70 -3.26
C MET A 1 3.30 13.00 -1.92
N LYS A 2 2.23 12.80 -1.18
CA LYS A 2 2.29 12.09 0.09
C LYS A 2 1.84 10.66 -0.08
N ILE A 3 2.66 9.72 0.36
CA ILE A 3 2.45 8.29 0.12
C ILE A 3 2.37 7.56 1.45
N LEU A 4 1.30 6.78 1.63
CA LEU A 4 1.19 5.85 2.75
C LEU A 4 1.65 4.48 2.26
N ILE A 5 2.53 3.84 3.04
CA ILE A 5 2.97 2.48 2.74
C ILE A 5 2.36 1.53 3.77
N VAL A 6 1.70 0.49 3.30
CA VAL A 6 1.11 -0.55 4.15
C VAL A 6 1.87 -1.83 3.86
N GLU A 7 2.77 -2.19 4.77
CA GLU A 7 3.69 -3.32 4.56
C GLU A 7 4.21 -3.81 5.91
N ASP A 8 4.13 -5.10 6.17
CA ASP A 8 4.57 -5.68 7.43
C ASP A 8 6.00 -6.23 7.41
N GLU A 9 6.63 -6.28 6.24
CA GLU A 9 8.02 -6.72 6.13
C GLU A 9 8.95 -5.52 5.99
N THR A 10 9.90 -5.39 6.91
CA THR A 10 10.83 -4.26 6.94
C THR A 10 11.64 -4.15 5.65
N ALA A 11 12.15 -5.29 5.15
CA ALA A 11 12.95 -5.30 3.93
C ALA A 11 12.15 -4.82 2.71
N ALA A 12 10.88 -5.22 2.61
CA ALA A 12 10.02 -4.79 1.51
C ALA A 12 9.72 -3.31 1.62
N TYR A 13 9.48 -2.80 2.83
CA TYR A 13 9.26 -1.38 3.06
C TYR A 13 10.49 -0.56 2.64
N GLU A 14 11.67 -0.98 3.07
CA GLU A 14 12.91 -0.28 2.71
C GLU A 14 13.14 -0.25 1.21
N ASN A 15 12.82 -1.36 0.53
CA ASN A 15 12.94 -1.43 -0.92
C ASN A 15 11.99 -0.43 -1.61
N LEU A 16 10.76 -0.31 -1.11
CA LEU A 16 9.80 0.64 -1.66
C LEU A 16 10.25 2.09 -1.45
N VAL A 17 10.77 2.40 -0.26
CA VAL A 17 11.27 3.75 0.03
C VAL A 17 12.42 4.10 -0.91
N GLU A 18 13.33 3.17 -1.14
CA GLU A 18 14.45 3.38 -2.04
C GLU A 18 13.99 3.62 -3.47
N ILE A 19 13.05 2.82 -3.95
CA ILE A 19 12.50 2.98 -5.30
C ILE A 19 11.81 4.34 -5.45
N ILE A 20 11.01 4.72 -4.47
CA ILE A 20 10.31 6.00 -4.50
C ILE A 20 11.31 7.15 -4.54
N SER A 21 12.38 7.06 -3.76
CA SER A 21 13.37 8.13 -3.72
C SER A 21 14.11 8.29 -5.05
N GLU A 22 14.21 7.23 -5.84
CA GLU A 22 14.84 7.28 -7.15
C GLU A 22 13.89 7.82 -8.23
N ILE A 23 12.62 7.41 -8.17
CA ILE A 23 11.64 7.75 -9.20
C ILE A 23 11.00 9.12 -8.95
N GLU A 24 10.64 9.37 -7.70
CA GLU A 24 9.94 10.58 -7.28
C GLU A 24 10.60 11.15 -6.04
N PRO A 25 11.79 11.76 -6.18
CA PRO A 25 12.57 12.21 -5.01
C PRO A 25 11.88 13.29 -4.19
N GLU A 26 10.88 13.97 -4.74
CA GLU A 26 10.14 14.98 -4.00
C GLU A 26 8.95 14.43 -3.23
N SER A 27 8.66 13.15 -3.37
CA SER A 27 7.58 12.51 -2.63
C SER A 27 7.95 12.36 -1.16
N GLU A 28 6.92 12.41 -0.31
CA GLU A 28 7.07 12.24 1.12
C GLU A 28 6.37 10.98 1.56
N ILE A 29 7.04 10.17 2.38
CA ILE A 29 6.41 9.01 2.99
C ILE A 29 5.62 9.51 4.19
N ALA A 30 4.30 9.59 4.05
CA ALA A 30 3.43 10.12 5.08
C ALA A 30 3.32 9.21 6.29
N GLY A 31 3.48 7.91 6.09
CA GLY A 31 3.41 6.96 7.18
C GLY A 31 3.66 5.54 6.72
N LEU A 32 3.86 4.67 7.69
CA LEU A 32 3.98 3.24 7.49
C LEU A 32 3.03 2.55 8.45
N THR A 33 2.20 1.65 7.92
CA THR A 33 1.35 0.80 8.76
C THR A 33 1.63 -0.65 8.41
N GLU A 34 1.41 -1.55 9.36
CA GLU A 34 1.80 -2.95 9.21
C GLU A 34 0.64 -3.92 9.28
N SER A 35 -0.56 -3.44 9.57
CA SER A 35 -1.73 -4.28 9.75
C SER A 35 -3.00 -3.58 9.29
N ILE A 36 -4.07 -4.34 9.15
CA ILE A 36 -5.38 -3.80 8.80
C ILE A 36 -5.83 -2.79 9.85
N THR A 37 -5.72 -3.16 11.13
CA THR A 37 -6.13 -2.31 12.24
C THR A 37 -5.36 -1.00 12.28
N GLN A 38 -4.05 -1.05 12.13
CA GLN A 38 -3.22 0.16 12.10
C GLN A 38 -3.57 1.05 10.91
N THR A 39 -3.80 0.44 9.76
CA THR A 39 -4.11 1.20 8.55
C THR A 39 -5.43 1.95 8.67
N VAL A 40 -6.47 1.27 9.14
CA VAL A 40 -7.76 1.91 9.34
C VAL A 40 -7.66 3.07 10.33
N ARG A 41 -6.94 2.84 11.43
CA ARG A 41 -6.73 3.88 12.45
C ARG A 41 -5.97 5.07 11.87
N TRP A 42 -4.90 4.80 11.12
CA TRP A 42 -4.09 5.85 10.51
C TRP A 42 -4.92 6.71 9.55
N LEU A 43 -5.69 6.05 8.69
CA LEU A 43 -6.51 6.76 7.70
C LEU A 43 -7.63 7.59 8.34
N LYS A 44 -8.13 7.17 9.49
CA LYS A 44 -9.16 7.92 10.21
C LYS A 44 -8.60 9.12 10.97
N ASN A 45 -7.32 9.10 11.32
CA ASN A 45 -6.72 10.12 12.17
C ASN A 45 -5.75 11.06 11.45
N ASN A 46 -5.56 10.89 10.17
CA ASN A 46 -4.64 11.71 9.38
C ASN A 46 -5.31 12.16 8.08
N PRO A 47 -4.80 13.24 7.45
CA PRO A 47 -5.28 13.60 6.12
C PRO A 47 -5.05 12.45 5.14
N MET A 48 -5.96 12.29 4.20
CA MET A 48 -5.84 11.23 3.20
C MET A 48 -4.58 11.44 2.36
N PRO A 49 -3.76 10.41 2.16
CA PRO A 49 -2.56 10.53 1.33
C PRO A 49 -2.93 10.66 -0.15
N ASP A 50 -1.95 10.99 -0.97
CA ASP A 50 -2.14 11.09 -2.41
C ASP A 50 -2.08 9.74 -3.10
N LEU A 51 -1.40 8.78 -2.48
CA LEU A 51 -1.23 7.43 -3.01
C LEU A 51 -1.02 6.46 -1.85
N ILE A 52 -1.55 5.25 -1.99
CA ILE A 52 -1.31 4.18 -1.02
C ILE A 52 -0.65 3.02 -1.74
N LEU A 53 0.51 2.58 -1.23
CA LEU A 53 1.16 1.35 -1.67
C LEU A 53 0.85 0.31 -0.60
N MET A 54 0.15 -0.75 -0.95
CA MET A 54 -0.43 -1.67 0.00
C MET A 54 -0.12 -3.12 -0.33
N ASP A 55 0.51 -3.82 0.62
CA ASP A 55 0.67 -5.27 0.49
C ASP A 55 -0.70 -5.92 0.74
N ILE A 56 -1.02 -6.94 -0.02
CA ILE A 56 -2.28 -7.65 0.15
C ILE A 56 -2.28 -8.51 1.41
N HIS A 57 -1.16 -9.16 1.72
CA HIS A 57 -1.04 -10.00 2.91
C HIS A 57 -0.42 -9.24 4.07
N LEU A 58 -1.22 -8.96 5.08
CA LEU A 58 -0.76 -8.27 6.28
C LEU A 58 -0.79 -9.23 7.47
N SER A 59 -0.21 -8.80 8.59
CA SER A 59 -0.07 -9.64 9.78
C SER A 59 -1.42 -10.12 10.34
N ASP A 60 -2.47 -9.34 10.16
CA ASP A 60 -3.80 -9.67 10.69
C ASP A 60 -4.83 -10.01 9.61
N GLY A 61 -4.38 -10.32 8.40
CA GLY A 61 -5.27 -10.81 7.35
C GLY A 61 -5.03 -10.15 5.99
N SER A 62 -6.02 -10.27 5.13
CA SER A 62 -5.96 -9.65 3.81
C SER A 62 -6.25 -8.16 3.88
N ALA A 63 -5.39 -7.37 3.26
CA ALA A 63 -5.57 -5.91 3.21
C ALA A 63 -6.87 -5.49 2.52
N LEU A 64 -7.45 -6.39 1.72
CA LEU A 64 -8.73 -6.11 1.06
C LEU A 64 -9.84 -5.86 2.08
N ALA A 65 -9.71 -6.39 3.30
CA ALA A 65 -10.67 -6.15 4.36
C ALA A 65 -10.76 -4.68 4.76
N ILE A 66 -9.73 -3.89 4.48
CA ILE A 66 -9.75 -2.46 4.80
C ILE A 66 -10.88 -1.76 4.05
N PHE A 67 -11.13 -2.17 2.81
CA PHE A 67 -12.17 -1.58 1.97
C PHE A 67 -13.58 -1.93 2.44
N ASP A 68 -13.73 -2.95 3.29
CA ASP A 68 -15.00 -3.29 3.92
C ASP A 68 -15.25 -2.44 5.18
N LYS A 69 -14.20 -1.85 5.71
CA LYS A 69 -14.27 -1.09 6.97
C LYS A 69 -14.40 0.41 6.75
N MET A 70 -14.00 0.91 5.60
CA MET A 70 -14.07 2.34 5.29
C MET A 70 -13.93 2.57 3.78
N GLU A 71 -14.44 3.70 3.32
CA GLU A 71 -14.27 4.10 1.93
C GLU A 71 -12.89 4.72 1.74
N ILE A 72 -12.22 4.33 0.66
CA ILE A 72 -10.93 4.88 0.29
C ILE A 72 -11.04 5.38 -1.14
N GLU A 73 -10.91 6.68 -1.33
CA GLU A 73 -10.95 7.29 -2.65
C GLU A 73 -9.56 7.52 -3.23
N THR A 74 -8.53 7.48 -2.37
CA THR A 74 -7.15 7.61 -2.80
C THR A 74 -6.76 6.45 -3.70
N PRO A 75 -6.02 6.71 -4.79
CA PRO A 75 -5.49 5.63 -5.62
C PRO A 75 -4.64 4.65 -4.81
N VAL A 76 -4.82 3.37 -5.09
CA VAL A 76 -4.10 2.31 -4.40
C VAL A 76 -3.36 1.46 -5.42
N ILE A 77 -2.07 1.21 -5.16
CA ILE A 77 -1.29 0.24 -5.91
C ILE A 77 -1.00 -0.91 -4.96
N PHE A 78 -1.47 -2.10 -5.29
CA PHE A 78 -1.21 -3.28 -4.48
C PHE A 78 0.15 -3.86 -4.80
N THR A 79 0.85 -4.29 -3.76
CA THR A 79 2.09 -5.06 -3.91
C THR A 79 1.83 -6.46 -3.39
N THR A 80 2.31 -7.48 -4.07
CA THR A 80 2.06 -8.85 -3.64
C THR A 80 3.12 -9.79 -4.20
N ALA A 81 3.37 -10.88 -3.49
CA ALA A 81 4.19 -11.98 -3.97
C ALA A 81 3.36 -13.00 -4.74
N TYR A 82 2.03 -12.84 -4.77
CA TYR A 82 1.11 -13.83 -5.34
C TYR A 82 0.27 -13.22 -6.45
N ASP A 83 0.39 -13.77 -7.65
CA ASP A 83 -0.31 -13.29 -8.83
C ASP A 83 -1.83 -13.56 -8.78
N GLU A 84 -2.25 -14.55 -8.03
CA GLU A 84 -3.65 -14.94 -7.92
C GLU A 84 -4.55 -13.88 -7.32
N TYR A 85 -3.98 -12.85 -6.68
CA TYR A 85 -4.75 -11.76 -6.08
C TYR A 85 -5.04 -10.61 -7.03
N ALA A 86 -4.53 -10.66 -8.24
CA ALA A 86 -4.70 -9.59 -9.21
C ALA A 86 -6.18 -9.28 -9.48
N ILE A 87 -6.98 -10.31 -9.64
CA ILE A 87 -8.42 -10.13 -9.96
C ILE A 87 -9.15 -9.46 -8.79
N GLU A 88 -8.84 -9.88 -7.56
CA GLU A 88 -9.46 -9.30 -6.38
C GLU A 88 -9.05 -7.85 -6.18
N ALA A 89 -7.81 -7.51 -6.49
CA ALA A 89 -7.33 -6.15 -6.37
C ALA A 89 -8.11 -5.19 -7.28
N PHE A 90 -8.51 -5.64 -8.46
CA PHE A 90 -9.26 -4.80 -9.38
C PHE A 90 -10.71 -4.59 -8.98
N ARG A 91 -11.21 -5.32 -7.99
CA ARG A 91 -12.57 -5.12 -7.48
C ARG A 91 -12.66 -3.93 -6.54
N VAL A 92 -11.53 -3.38 -6.10
CA VAL A 92 -11.49 -2.29 -5.13
C VAL A 92 -10.72 -1.11 -5.71
N ASN A 93 -11.22 -0.41 -6.63
CA ASN A 93 -10.65 0.86 -7.13
C ASN A 93 -9.12 0.99 -7.13
N SER A 94 -8.40 -0.12 -7.32
CA SER A 94 -6.95 -0.03 -7.39
C SER A 94 -6.55 0.52 -8.75
N ILE A 95 -5.43 1.26 -8.80
CA ILE A 95 -4.87 1.69 -10.08
C ILE A 95 -4.13 0.53 -10.73
N ASP A 96 -3.45 -0.26 -9.92
CA ASP A 96 -2.54 -1.27 -10.44
C ASP A 96 -2.13 -2.23 -9.32
N TYR A 97 -1.40 -3.25 -9.67
CA TYR A 97 -0.72 -4.10 -8.70
C TYR A 97 0.68 -4.44 -9.21
N LEU A 98 1.58 -4.73 -8.29
CA LEU A 98 2.97 -5.03 -8.60
C LEU A 98 3.37 -6.33 -7.90
N LEU A 99 4.06 -7.20 -8.61
CA LEU A 99 4.57 -8.43 -8.02
C LEU A 99 5.91 -8.19 -7.33
N LYS A 100 6.09 -8.78 -6.17
CA LYS A 100 7.37 -8.71 -5.44
C LYS A 100 8.35 -9.71 -6.06
N PRO A 101 9.63 -9.43 -6.06
CA PRO A 101 10.25 -8.19 -5.59
C PRO A 101 10.05 -7.05 -6.60
N ILE A 102 9.84 -5.85 -6.08
CA ILE A 102 9.56 -4.68 -6.91
C ILE A 102 10.87 -4.08 -7.41
N LYS A 103 10.90 -3.75 -8.69
CA LYS A 103 12.09 -3.22 -9.35
C LYS A 103 11.78 -1.88 -10.01
N THR A 104 12.82 -1.06 -10.17
CA THR A 104 12.67 0.28 -10.75
C THR A 104 12.43 0.28 -12.26
N GLU A 105 12.74 -0.78 -12.95
CA GLU A 105 12.54 -0.83 -14.41
C GLU A 105 11.15 -1.35 -14.80
#